data_30e7140bcf2c2704bd872d78d5e8f971
#
_entry.id   30e7140bcf2c2704bd872d78d5e8f971
#
_cell.length_a   1.000
_cell.length_b   1.000
_cell.length_c   1.000
_cell.angle_alpha   90.00
_cell.angle_beta   90.00
_cell.angle_gamma   90.00
#
_symmetry.space_group_name_H-M   'P 1'
#
loop_
_entity.id
_entity.type
_entity.pdbx_description
1 polymer ?
#
loop_
_entity_poly.entity_id
_entity_poly.type
_entity_poly.pdbx_seq_one_letter_code
_entity_poly.pdbx_strand_id
1 'polypeptide(L)'
;MKLLNERGEFLNAEEGNEVLRIAEAEDFVFADIENLGHIKVDNTSIKRHIDSVLSLDLVDVEAIKNARFSVAVDCVNSVGGIAIPALLEALGVQKITRLNCQPDGLFPHNPEPLPQHLTEISDLMRTGVADVGFVVDPDVDRLAIICENGDMFGEEYTLVAVADYVLRHT
;
A
#
# COMPACT_ATOMS: atom_id res chain seq x y z
N MET A 1 -1.78 -15.46 -5.96
CA MET A 1 -3.20 -15.18 -5.59
C MET A 1 -3.31 -15.36 -4.07
N LYS A 2 -3.88 -14.38 -3.36
CA LYS A 2 -4.17 -14.50 -1.92
C LYS A 2 -5.65 -14.88 -1.80
N LEU A 3 -5.97 -15.99 -1.10
CA LEU A 3 -7.33 -16.47 -0.89
C LEU A 3 -7.76 -16.09 0.53
N LEU A 4 -9.01 -15.63 0.64
CA LEU A 4 -9.63 -15.21 1.89
C LEU A 4 -10.90 -16.06 2.14
N ASN A 5 -11.24 -16.27 3.41
CA ASN A 5 -12.49 -16.91 3.80
C ASN A 5 -13.66 -15.90 3.78
N GLU A 6 -14.87 -16.36 4.15
CA GLU A 6 -16.08 -15.52 4.18
C GLU A 6 -16.02 -14.35 5.18
N ARG A 7 -15.06 -14.34 6.09
CA ARG A 7 -14.82 -13.24 7.06
C ARG A 7 -13.79 -12.24 6.57
N GLY A 8 -13.20 -12.46 5.37
CA GLY A 8 -12.13 -11.63 4.82
C GLY A 8 -10.76 -11.88 5.48
N GLU A 9 -10.56 -13.00 6.16
CA GLU A 9 -9.31 -13.42 6.77
C GLU A 9 -8.54 -14.36 5.84
N PHE A 10 -7.22 -14.44 5.97
CA PHE A 10 -6.44 -15.46 5.27
C PHE A 10 -6.91 -16.86 5.66
N LEU A 11 -6.92 -17.76 4.69
CA LEU A 11 -7.23 -19.16 4.94
C LEU A 11 -6.29 -19.74 6.00
N ASN A 12 -6.86 -20.44 6.98
CA ASN A 12 -6.07 -21.26 7.89
C ASN A 12 -5.58 -22.54 7.19
N ALA A 13 -4.79 -23.37 7.91
CA ALA A 13 -4.20 -24.57 7.33
C ALA A 13 -5.26 -25.59 6.85
N GLU A 14 -6.38 -25.73 7.56
CA GLU A 14 -7.45 -26.66 7.21
C GLU A 14 -8.19 -26.20 5.95
N GLU A 15 -8.59 -24.93 5.91
CA GLU A 15 -9.23 -24.29 4.75
C GLU A 15 -8.32 -24.35 3.50
N GLY A 16 -7.01 -24.05 3.67
CA GLY A 16 -6.02 -24.13 2.60
C GLY A 16 -5.83 -25.54 2.06
N ASN A 17 -5.76 -26.54 2.93
CA ASN A 17 -5.68 -27.96 2.54
C ASN A 17 -6.94 -28.42 1.79
N GLU A 18 -8.13 -27.95 2.16
CA GLU A 18 -9.35 -28.28 1.45
C GLU A 18 -9.36 -27.69 0.03
N VAL A 19 -8.89 -26.46 -0.14
CA VAL A 19 -8.72 -25.86 -1.49
C VAL A 19 -7.77 -26.71 -2.35
N LEU A 20 -6.64 -27.14 -1.77
CA LEU A 20 -5.68 -27.99 -2.48
C LEU A 20 -6.31 -29.36 -2.83
N ARG A 21 -7.03 -29.98 -1.90
CA ARG A 21 -7.73 -31.24 -2.14
C ARG A 21 -8.73 -31.13 -3.31
N ILE A 22 -9.54 -30.07 -3.33
CA ILE A 22 -10.51 -29.81 -4.41
C ILE A 22 -9.79 -29.64 -5.74
N ALA A 23 -8.69 -28.88 -5.76
CA ALA A 23 -7.90 -28.63 -6.97
C ALA A 23 -7.23 -29.90 -7.51
N GLU A 24 -6.63 -30.72 -6.64
CA GLU A 24 -5.94 -31.97 -6.99
C GLU A 24 -6.93 -33.06 -7.47
N ALA A 25 -8.10 -33.11 -6.85
CA ALA A 25 -9.15 -34.04 -7.23
C ALA A 25 -9.97 -33.60 -8.46
N GLU A 26 -9.73 -32.36 -8.95
CA GLU A 26 -10.60 -31.72 -9.96
C GLU A 26 -12.09 -31.75 -9.57
N ASP A 27 -12.38 -31.65 -8.27
CA ASP A 27 -13.71 -31.74 -7.69
C ASP A 27 -14.46 -30.39 -7.80
N PHE A 28 -14.62 -29.94 -9.03
CA PHE A 28 -15.35 -28.71 -9.37
C PHE A 28 -16.06 -28.87 -10.73
N VAL A 29 -17.16 -28.16 -10.89
CA VAL A 29 -17.97 -28.19 -12.11
C VAL A 29 -17.94 -26.82 -12.76
N PHE A 30 -17.53 -26.74 -14.03
CA PHE A 30 -17.67 -25.52 -14.82
C PHE A 30 -19.15 -25.25 -15.15
N ALA A 31 -19.53 -24.00 -15.10
CA ALA A 31 -20.87 -23.59 -15.52
C ALA A 31 -21.05 -23.76 -17.04
N ASP A 32 -22.26 -24.15 -17.45
CA ASP A 32 -22.67 -24.09 -18.85
C ASP A 32 -22.65 -22.63 -19.36
N ILE A 33 -22.60 -22.47 -20.69
CA ILE A 33 -22.50 -21.14 -21.33
C ILE A 33 -23.68 -20.23 -20.89
N GLU A 34 -24.88 -20.81 -20.71
CA GLU A 34 -26.08 -20.07 -20.28
C GLU A 34 -26.03 -19.60 -18.81
N ASN A 35 -25.16 -20.21 -18.02
CA ASN A 35 -24.99 -19.94 -16.57
C ASN A 35 -23.66 -19.28 -16.24
N LEU A 36 -22.94 -18.76 -17.23
CA LEU A 36 -21.70 -17.99 -16.99
C LEU A 36 -22.01 -16.75 -16.16
N GLY A 37 -21.17 -16.50 -15.17
CA GLY A 37 -21.26 -15.29 -14.35
C GLY A 37 -20.95 -14.02 -15.16
N HIS A 38 -21.31 -12.88 -14.59
CA HIS A 38 -21.03 -11.57 -15.17
C HIS A 38 -19.85 -10.90 -14.46
N ILE A 39 -19.01 -10.22 -15.23
CA ILE A 39 -17.97 -9.36 -14.65
C ILE A 39 -18.65 -8.11 -14.10
N LYS A 40 -18.44 -7.87 -12.79
CA LYS A 40 -18.86 -6.64 -12.12
C LYS A 40 -17.63 -5.80 -11.80
N VAL A 41 -17.58 -4.59 -12.33
CA VAL A 41 -16.49 -3.64 -12.05
C VAL A 41 -16.91 -2.75 -10.88
N ASP A 42 -16.06 -2.67 -9.85
CA ASP A 42 -16.22 -1.75 -8.71
C ASP A 42 -14.97 -0.86 -8.60
N ASN A 43 -15.13 0.41 -8.91
CA ASN A 43 -14.06 1.42 -8.85
C ASN A 43 -14.10 2.24 -7.54
N THR A 44 -14.86 1.83 -6.54
CA THR A 44 -15.07 2.59 -5.31
C THR A 44 -14.19 2.14 -4.14
N SER A 45 -13.47 1.02 -4.26
CA SER A 45 -12.74 0.39 -3.16
C SER A 45 -11.64 1.30 -2.57
N ILE A 46 -10.84 1.95 -3.41
CA ILE A 46 -9.78 2.86 -2.96
C ILE A 46 -10.40 4.04 -2.20
N LYS A 47 -11.46 4.65 -2.75
CA LYS A 47 -12.13 5.75 -2.08
C LYS A 47 -12.68 5.33 -0.71
N ARG A 48 -13.36 4.18 -0.62
CA ARG A 48 -13.87 3.67 0.65
C ARG A 48 -12.77 3.45 1.68
N HIS A 49 -11.62 2.92 1.22
CA HIS A 49 -10.45 2.74 2.08
C HIS A 49 -9.92 4.08 2.60
N ILE A 50 -9.74 5.06 1.70
CA ILE A 50 -9.31 6.41 2.09
C ILE A 50 -10.28 7.03 3.09
N ASP A 51 -11.58 7.00 2.81
CA ASP A 51 -12.61 7.54 3.71
C ASP A 51 -12.52 6.87 5.10
N SER A 52 -12.27 5.55 5.16
CA SER A 52 -12.07 4.81 6.41
C SER A 52 -10.81 5.26 7.16
N VAL A 53 -9.70 5.46 6.46
CA VAL A 53 -8.45 5.96 7.06
C VAL A 53 -8.66 7.36 7.65
N LEU A 54 -9.29 8.27 6.90
CA LEU A 54 -9.55 9.64 7.33
C LEU A 54 -10.52 9.72 8.52
N SER A 55 -11.33 8.68 8.74
CA SER A 55 -12.27 8.60 9.86
C SER A 55 -11.67 8.08 11.17
N LEU A 56 -10.41 7.66 11.16
CA LEU A 56 -9.73 7.20 12.36
C LEU A 56 -9.43 8.38 13.30
N ASP A 57 -9.77 8.25 14.58
CA ASP A 57 -9.54 9.28 15.60
C ASP A 57 -8.07 9.70 15.74
N LEU A 58 -7.16 8.82 15.36
CA LEU A 58 -5.70 9.04 15.40
C LEU A 58 -5.17 9.77 14.16
N VAL A 59 -6.00 10.03 13.14
CA VAL A 59 -5.60 10.72 11.90
C VAL A 59 -6.06 12.17 11.96
N ASP A 60 -5.15 13.07 12.34
CA ASP A 60 -5.39 14.51 12.37
C ASP A 60 -5.10 15.14 11.00
N VAL A 61 -6.11 15.15 10.12
CA VAL A 61 -6.02 15.69 8.77
C VAL A 61 -5.63 17.18 8.78
N GLU A 62 -6.15 17.97 9.73
CA GLU A 62 -5.84 19.40 9.80
C GLU A 62 -4.39 19.65 10.25
N ALA A 63 -3.85 18.86 11.16
CA ALA A 63 -2.45 18.93 11.54
C ALA A 63 -1.54 18.58 10.36
N ILE A 64 -1.85 17.51 9.63
CA ILE A 64 -1.08 17.09 8.44
C ILE A 64 -1.10 18.19 7.38
N LYS A 65 -2.25 18.72 7.05
CA LYS A 65 -2.41 19.81 6.08
C LYS A 65 -1.66 21.08 6.48
N ASN A 66 -1.73 21.45 7.76
CA ASN A 66 -1.05 22.64 8.28
C ASN A 66 0.47 22.48 8.36
N ALA A 67 0.98 21.27 8.48
CA ALA A 67 2.41 20.97 8.43
C ALA A 67 3.03 21.27 7.06
N ARG A 68 2.24 21.25 5.97
CA ARG A 68 2.65 21.57 4.60
C ARG A 68 3.83 20.73 4.10
N PHE A 69 3.89 19.48 4.50
CA PHE A 69 4.92 18.56 4.04
C PHE A 69 4.93 18.44 2.52
N SER A 70 6.12 18.40 1.95
CA SER A 70 6.37 17.86 0.61
C SER A 70 6.76 16.40 0.73
N VAL A 71 6.15 15.54 -0.08
CA VAL A 71 6.28 14.08 0.02
C VAL A 71 6.77 13.51 -1.29
N ALA A 72 7.74 12.61 -1.26
CA ALA A 72 8.09 11.75 -2.37
C ALA A 72 7.49 10.36 -2.17
N VAL A 73 7.02 9.74 -3.25
CA VAL A 73 6.48 8.36 -3.19
C VAL A 73 7.07 7.51 -4.29
N ASP A 74 7.45 6.28 -3.95
CA ASP A 74 7.78 5.23 -4.92
C ASP A 74 6.81 4.07 -4.74
N CYS A 75 6.09 3.74 -5.80
CA CYS A 75 5.03 2.75 -5.79
C CYS A 75 5.32 1.54 -6.69
N VAL A 76 6.56 1.37 -7.09
CA VAL A 76 7.10 0.22 -7.87
C VAL A 76 6.26 -0.15 -9.10
N ASN A 77 5.59 0.84 -9.73
CA ASN A 77 4.66 0.66 -10.85
C ASN A 77 3.52 -0.34 -10.56
N SER A 78 2.98 -0.29 -9.35
CA SER A 78 1.86 -1.13 -8.93
C SER A 78 0.67 -0.30 -8.43
N VAL A 79 -0.28 -0.95 -7.77
CA VAL A 79 -1.54 -0.33 -7.30
C VAL A 79 -1.31 0.85 -6.35
N GLY A 80 -0.18 0.86 -5.63
CA GLY A 80 0.25 2.00 -4.82
C GLY A 80 0.30 3.31 -5.59
N GLY A 81 0.63 3.28 -6.90
CA GLY A 81 0.65 4.46 -7.76
C GLY A 81 -0.71 5.14 -7.93
N ILE A 82 -1.80 4.42 -7.70
CA ILE A 82 -3.17 4.96 -7.68
C ILE A 82 -3.58 5.35 -6.25
N ALA A 83 -3.35 4.44 -5.30
CA ALA A 83 -3.88 4.57 -3.94
C ALA A 83 -3.14 5.61 -3.09
N ILE A 84 -1.79 5.59 -3.09
CA ILE A 84 -0.99 6.43 -2.18
C ILE A 84 -1.08 7.92 -2.53
N PRO A 85 -0.91 8.35 -3.80
CA PRO A 85 -1.12 9.75 -4.13
C PRO A 85 -2.52 10.26 -3.79
N ALA A 86 -3.56 9.46 -4.03
CA ALA A 86 -4.93 9.82 -3.69
C ALA A 86 -5.15 9.97 -2.18
N LEU A 87 -4.55 9.09 -1.37
CA LEU A 87 -4.57 9.21 0.09
C LEU A 87 -3.85 10.49 0.55
N LEU A 88 -2.66 10.77 0.04
CA LEU A 88 -1.89 11.96 0.41
C LEU A 88 -2.62 13.25 0.03
N GLU A 89 -3.25 13.29 -1.15
CA GLU A 89 -4.09 14.42 -1.58
C GLU A 89 -5.29 14.60 -0.63
N ALA A 90 -5.95 13.53 -0.22
CA ALA A 90 -7.06 13.56 0.73
C ALA A 90 -6.62 14.01 2.15
N LEU A 91 -5.38 13.70 2.55
CA LEU A 91 -4.75 14.21 3.77
C LEU A 91 -4.30 15.68 3.67
N GLY A 92 -4.42 16.30 2.49
CA GLY A 92 -4.10 17.70 2.27
C GLY A 92 -2.64 17.98 1.92
N VAL A 93 -1.88 16.96 1.56
CA VAL A 93 -0.49 17.12 1.04
C VAL A 93 -0.57 17.77 -0.35
N GLN A 94 0.07 18.93 -0.50
CA GLN A 94 0.00 19.73 -1.74
C GLN A 94 1.12 19.42 -2.72
N LYS A 95 2.27 18.99 -2.24
CA LYS A 95 3.44 18.69 -3.08
C LYS A 95 3.79 17.22 -2.96
N ILE A 96 3.48 16.47 -4.02
CA ILE A 96 3.76 15.04 -4.11
C ILE A 96 4.66 14.78 -5.32
N THR A 97 5.88 14.33 -5.07
CA THR A 97 6.81 13.89 -6.12
C THR A 97 6.61 12.38 -6.31
N ARG A 98 6.23 11.99 -7.52
CA ARG A 98 5.85 10.60 -7.83
C ARG A 98 6.96 9.90 -8.60
N LEU A 99 7.43 8.79 -8.07
CA LEU A 99 8.34 7.85 -8.70
C LEU A 99 7.59 6.53 -8.92
N ASN A 100 7.78 5.92 -10.08
CA ASN A 100 7.29 4.57 -10.35
C ASN A 100 5.80 4.37 -9.98
N CYS A 101 4.97 5.34 -10.35
CA CYS A 101 3.53 5.36 -10.04
C CYS A 101 2.64 4.95 -11.23
N GLN A 102 3.21 4.37 -12.30
CA GLN A 102 2.46 3.86 -13.43
C GLN A 102 2.07 2.39 -13.16
N PRO A 103 0.78 2.06 -12.94
CA PRO A 103 0.39 0.71 -12.50
C PRO A 103 0.34 -0.29 -13.68
N ASP A 104 1.45 -0.44 -14.39
CA ASP A 104 1.60 -1.36 -15.52
C ASP A 104 2.20 -2.71 -15.13
N GLY A 105 2.65 -2.84 -13.88
CA GLY A 105 3.28 -4.06 -13.35
C GLY A 105 4.72 -4.29 -13.84
N LEU A 106 5.31 -3.34 -14.55
CA LEU A 106 6.70 -3.38 -14.97
C LEU A 106 7.58 -2.76 -13.88
N PHE A 107 8.01 -3.57 -12.94
CA PHE A 107 8.77 -3.12 -11.78
C PHE A 107 10.14 -2.59 -12.19
N PRO A 108 10.47 -1.31 -11.94
CA PRO A 108 11.76 -0.71 -12.34
C PRO A 108 12.92 -1.16 -11.45
N HIS A 109 12.63 -1.64 -10.25
CA HIS A 109 13.59 -2.23 -9.31
C HIS A 109 12.96 -3.43 -8.60
N ASN A 110 13.74 -4.14 -7.79
CA ASN A 110 13.20 -5.23 -6.97
C ASN A 110 12.06 -4.68 -6.07
N PRO A 111 10.85 -5.28 -6.07
CA PRO A 111 9.69 -4.76 -5.36
C PRO A 111 9.79 -4.87 -3.83
N GLU A 112 10.77 -5.60 -3.31
CA GLU A 112 11.06 -5.60 -1.86
C GLU A 112 11.62 -4.24 -1.44
N PRO A 113 11.00 -3.50 -0.49
CA PRO A 113 11.42 -2.17 -0.09
C PRO A 113 12.63 -2.21 0.86
N LEU A 114 13.71 -2.86 0.41
CA LEU A 114 14.98 -2.96 1.13
C LEU A 114 15.97 -1.87 0.70
N PRO A 115 16.88 -1.43 1.58
CA PRO A 115 17.79 -0.31 1.31
C PRO A 115 18.55 -0.41 -0.03
N GLN A 116 19.01 -1.62 -0.39
CA GLN A 116 19.76 -1.84 -1.64
C GLN A 116 18.93 -1.67 -2.91
N HIS A 117 17.60 -1.62 -2.81
CA HIS A 117 16.68 -1.48 -3.94
C HIS A 117 16.12 -0.07 -4.08
N LEU A 118 16.35 0.80 -3.09
CA LEU A 118 15.71 2.12 -2.98
C LEU A 118 16.67 3.29 -3.24
N THR A 119 17.68 3.06 -4.08
CA THR A 119 18.71 4.07 -4.37
C THR A 119 18.14 5.27 -5.11
N GLU A 120 17.19 5.08 -6.03
CA GLU A 120 16.60 6.16 -6.83
C GLU A 120 15.86 7.18 -5.95
N ILE A 121 14.97 6.73 -5.08
CA ILE A 121 14.26 7.63 -4.17
C ILE A 121 15.20 8.24 -3.12
N SER A 122 16.19 7.49 -2.62
CA SER A 122 17.21 8.02 -1.69
C SER A 122 17.99 9.14 -2.33
N ASP A 123 18.45 8.98 -3.57
CA ASP A 123 19.17 10.02 -4.31
C ASP A 123 18.27 11.22 -4.60
N LEU A 124 17.00 10.99 -4.94
CA LEU A 124 16.03 12.05 -5.11
C LEU A 124 15.83 12.86 -3.82
N MET A 125 15.68 12.20 -2.67
CA MET A 125 15.52 12.86 -1.38
C MET A 125 16.72 13.73 -1.03
N ARG A 126 17.96 13.29 -1.32
CA ARG A 126 19.19 14.09 -1.12
C ARG A 126 19.21 15.40 -1.88
N THR A 127 18.38 15.57 -2.90
CA THR A 127 18.23 16.85 -3.62
C THR A 127 17.40 17.89 -2.86
N GLY A 128 16.79 17.52 -1.73
CA GLY A 128 15.90 18.39 -0.95
C GLY A 128 14.54 18.61 -1.59
N VAL A 129 14.08 17.70 -2.45
CA VAL A 129 12.80 17.81 -3.18
C VAL A 129 11.59 17.59 -2.29
N ALA A 130 11.75 16.82 -1.21
CA ALA A 130 10.69 16.47 -0.28
C ALA A 130 11.23 16.37 1.17
N ASP A 131 10.32 16.48 2.14
CA ASP A 131 10.60 16.39 3.57
C ASP A 131 10.63 14.93 4.04
N VAL A 132 9.87 14.06 3.35
CA VAL A 132 9.79 12.63 3.66
C VAL A 132 9.50 11.83 2.38
N GLY A 133 10.07 10.64 2.28
CA GLY A 133 9.82 9.67 1.22
C GLY A 133 9.06 8.45 1.75
N PHE A 134 8.08 7.96 0.99
CA PHE A 134 7.38 6.71 1.25
C PHE A 134 7.57 5.75 0.09
N VAL A 135 7.91 4.51 0.40
CA VAL A 135 8.03 3.44 -0.59
C VAL A 135 7.12 2.30 -0.18
N VAL A 136 6.31 1.84 -1.11
CA VAL A 136 5.40 0.72 -0.89
C VAL A 136 5.71 -0.43 -1.85
N ASP A 137 5.44 -1.64 -1.42
CA ASP A 137 5.54 -2.84 -2.24
C ASP A 137 4.31 -3.02 -3.16
N PRO A 138 4.27 -4.04 -4.03
CA PRO A 138 3.24 -4.16 -5.06
C PRO A 138 1.80 -4.24 -4.58
N ASP A 139 1.53 -4.84 -3.43
CA ASP A 139 0.18 -4.96 -2.85
C ASP A 139 -0.03 -4.04 -1.64
N VAL A 140 0.95 -3.15 -1.38
CA VAL A 140 0.86 -2.02 -0.43
C VAL A 140 0.66 -2.50 1.02
N ASP A 141 1.18 -3.67 1.38
CA ASP A 141 1.15 -4.18 2.75
C ASP A 141 2.46 -3.91 3.52
N ARG A 142 3.50 -3.40 2.83
CA ARG A 142 4.78 -2.99 3.41
C ARG A 142 5.10 -1.54 3.09
N LEU A 143 5.75 -0.86 4.03
CA LEU A 143 6.14 0.53 3.94
C LEU A 143 7.59 0.72 4.37
N ALA A 144 8.39 1.36 3.53
CA ALA A 144 9.66 1.96 3.93
C ALA A 144 9.57 3.48 3.93
N ILE A 145 10.22 4.11 4.91
CA ILE A 145 10.27 5.56 5.06
C ILE A 145 11.71 6.02 4.77
N ILE A 146 11.83 7.06 3.95
CA ILE A 146 13.09 7.71 3.61
C ILE A 146 13.10 9.10 4.24
N CYS A 147 14.15 9.39 4.99
CA CYS A 147 14.35 10.69 5.62
C CYS A 147 14.72 11.77 4.57
N GLU A 148 14.63 13.04 4.97
CA GLU A 148 14.95 14.19 4.12
C GLU A 148 16.38 14.20 3.58
N ASN A 149 17.31 13.53 4.26
CA ASN A 149 18.72 13.39 3.85
C ASN A 149 18.97 12.18 2.92
N GLY A 150 17.92 11.43 2.58
CA GLY A 150 17.97 10.22 1.76
C GLY A 150 18.35 8.94 2.49
N ASP A 151 18.50 8.97 3.82
CA ASP A 151 18.74 7.78 4.62
C ASP A 151 17.42 7.04 4.90
N MET A 152 17.51 5.72 5.06
CA MET A 152 16.38 4.90 5.49
C MET A 152 16.05 5.21 6.95
N PHE A 153 14.76 5.44 7.25
CA PHE A 153 14.29 5.58 8.63
C PHE A 153 14.47 4.28 9.42
N GLY A 154 14.33 3.15 8.74
CA GLY A 154 14.45 1.81 9.32
C GLY A 154 13.10 1.18 9.64
N GLU A 155 12.95 -0.10 9.28
CA GLU A 155 11.67 -0.82 9.39
C GLU A 155 11.19 -0.92 10.84
N GLU A 156 12.10 -1.25 11.77
CA GLU A 156 11.77 -1.33 13.21
C GLU A 156 11.33 0.02 13.77
N TYR A 157 11.93 1.12 13.32
CA TYR A 157 11.58 2.46 13.79
C TYR A 157 10.20 2.91 13.31
N THR A 158 9.74 2.44 12.15
CA THR A 158 8.38 2.71 11.69
C THR A 158 7.36 2.19 12.69
N LEU A 159 7.51 0.93 13.15
CA LEU A 159 6.65 0.34 14.17
C LEU A 159 6.74 1.11 15.50
N VAL A 160 7.96 1.45 15.93
CA VAL A 160 8.19 2.19 17.20
C VAL A 160 7.52 3.56 17.15
N ALA A 161 7.68 4.32 16.06
CA ALA A 161 7.08 5.64 15.92
C ALA A 161 5.55 5.59 15.95
N VAL A 162 4.94 4.63 15.25
CA VAL A 162 3.48 4.45 15.24
C VAL A 162 2.99 4.01 16.62
N ALA A 163 3.67 3.05 17.27
CA ALA A 163 3.30 2.59 18.60
C ALA A 163 3.39 3.70 19.64
N ASP A 164 4.47 4.50 19.64
CA ASP A 164 4.62 5.64 20.54
C ASP A 164 3.49 6.67 20.35
N TYR A 165 3.16 6.99 19.08
CA TYR A 165 2.07 7.90 18.78
C TYR A 165 0.71 7.36 19.29
N VAL A 166 0.38 6.11 18.98
CA VAL A 166 -0.89 5.49 19.42
C VAL A 166 -0.99 5.47 20.94
N LEU A 167 0.05 5.01 21.64
CA LEU A 167 0.04 4.90 23.11
C LEU A 167 -0.03 6.24 23.83
N ARG A 168 0.36 7.34 23.18
CA ARG A 168 0.21 8.70 23.75
C ARG A 168 -1.17 9.31 23.53
N HIS A 169 -1.96 8.76 22.60
CA HIS A 169 -3.24 9.33 22.20
C HIS A 169 -4.45 8.42 22.51
N THR A 170 -4.21 7.25 23.11
CA THR A 170 -5.23 6.33 23.62
C THR A 170 -5.08 6.12 25.11
#